data_98b70b76497c97b133c98454cfa047ed
#
_entry.id   98b70b76497c97b133c98454cfa047ed
#
_cell.length_a   1.000
_cell.length_b   1.000
_cell.length_c   1.000
_cell.angle_alpha   90.00
_cell.angle_beta   90.00
_cell.angle_gamma   90.00
#
_symmetry.space_group_name_H-M   'P 1'
#
loop_
_entity.id
_entity.type
_entity.pdbx_description
1 polymer ?
#
loop_
_entity_poly.entity_id
_entity_poly.type
_entity_poly.pdbx_seq_one_letter_code
_entity_poly.pdbx_strand_id
1 'polypeptide(L)'
;MLSAENNELVCRVGRGTPMGDLMRQYWIPALPSDEFPTPDCPPKRMMLLGERLVMFRDSQGRMGALEEFCPHRGASLYFGRNEEGGLRCAYHGWKFDITGKCLDTPTEQPERREKFCANIKARAYPCHEVNHMVWVYLGPRDAPPPFPAFEINTLPPDHVAHPRIMMEEANWLQNMEGDLDSAHLDWVHRRLHEDSPKPEKGIRGFWNPTGRPPVLDVVPTDYGAYYSAKRMLKDGNEWHRVNQFIFPFHTMITVGDGTVNLRSFVPLDDDHAMLISHAGHPARPLSNSEVMEQYGDLFQQVGGFIERTNDPRTYFMTKANKRNDYGRDMKLQSELMFVGIPFVGNLQDRAMTELMTNDAGEAMYDRTKEHLSASDAMIVTVRRQLINAAAKLRDEGTVPPNVDNVELDRVRCASLRYPPNADWKALSETARRVIPGQPSAAEVGLII
;
A
#
# COMPACT_ATOMS: atom_id res chain seq x y z
N MET A 1 6.59 -19.99 13.35
CA MET A 1 5.14 -20.33 13.36
C MET A 1 4.42 -19.39 14.30
N LEU A 2 3.26 -18.89 13.92
CA LEU A 2 2.35 -18.16 14.82
C LEU A 2 1.43 -19.16 15.54
N SER A 3 0.84 -18.75 16.67
CA SER A 3 -0.36 -19.43 17.18
C SER A 3 -1.56 -19.10 16.29
N ALA A 4 -2.61 -19.93 16.32
CA ALA A 4 -3.83 -19.65 15.57
C ALA A 4 -4.45 -18.30 15.99
N GLU A 5 -4.45 -17.99 17.28
CA GLU A 5 -4.92 -16.70 17.81
C GLU A 5 -4.13 -15.52 17.22
N ASN A 6 -2.80 -15.60 17.18
CA ASN A 6 -1.97 -14.54 16.63
C ASN A 6 -2.11 -14.43 15.10
N ASN A 7 -2.37 -15.53 14.40
CA ASN A 7 -2.67 -15.50 12.97
C ASN A 7 -3.98 -14.74 12.69
N GLU A 8 -5.03 -15.07 13.41
CA GLU A 8 -6.31 -14.34 13.33
C GLU A 8 -6.13 -12.87 13.71
N LEU A 9 -5.44 -12.58 14.83
CA LEU A 9 -5.21 -11.23 15.32
C LEU A 9 -4.54 -10.34 14.27
N VAL A 10 -3.52 -10.85 13.58
CA VAL A 10 -2.73 -10.03 12.62
C VAL A 10 -3.36 -9.95 11.23
N CYS A 11 -4.23 -10.90 10.86
CA CYS A 11 -4.81 -10.97 9.51
C CYS A 11 -6.16 -10.27 9.39
N ARG A 12 -7.03 -10.38 10.42
CA ARG A 12 -8.39 -9.83 10.36
C ARG A 12 -8.41 -8.31 10.53
N VAL A 13 -9.08 -7.61 9.61
CA VAL A 13 -9.04 -6.14 9.53
C VAL A 13 -10.40 -5.47 9.73
N GLY A 14 -11.46 -6.25 9.87
CA GLY A 14 -12.80 -5.72 10.11
C GLY A 14 -12.89 -4.89 11.41
N ARG A 15 -13.97 -4.13 11.55
CA ARG A 15 -14.23 -3.35 12.77
C ARG A 15 -14.32 -4.24 14.01
N GLY A 16 -13.65 -3.85 15.09
CA GLY A 16 -13.62 -4.60 16.36
C GLY A 16 -12.61 -5.75 16.35
N THR A 17 -11.88 -5.97 15.26
CA THR A 17 -10.70 -6.86 15.28
C THR A 17 -9.48 -6.07 15.74
N PRO A 18 -8.54 -6.66 16.50
CA PRO A 18 -7.40 -5.91 17.04
C PRO A 18 -6.55 -5.22 15.96
N MET A 19 -6.28 -5.89 14.84
CA MET A 19 -5.52 -5.31 13.73
C MET A 19 -6.33 -4.25 12.98
N GLY A 20 -7.62 -4.48 12.74
CA GLY A 20 -8.51 -3.51 12.13
C GLY A 20 -8.63 -2.23 12.95
N ASP A 21 -8.72 -2.33 14.28
CA ASP A 21 -8.78 -1.19 15.17
C ASP A 21 -7.42 -0.46 15.26
N LEU A 22 -6.29 -1.19 15.16
CA LEU A 22 -4.97 -0.59 15.02
C LEU A 22 -4.85 0.21 13.72
N MET A 23 -5.21 -0.35 12.58
CA MET A 23 -5.09 0.30 11.27
C MET A 23 -5.95 1.56 11.17
N ARG A 24 -7.10 1.58 11.83
CA ARG A 24 -7.98 2.76 11.90
C ARG A 24 -7.36 3.94 12.63
N GLN A 25 -6.30 3.75 13.41
CA GLN A 25 -5.60 4.87 14.04
C GLN A 25 -4.82 5.73 13.03
N TYR A 26 -4.61 5.25 11.79
CA TYR A 26 -3.81 5.91 10.77
C TYR A 26 -4.65 6.48 9.64
N TRP A 27 -4.09 7.43 8.91
CA TRP A 27 -4.57 7.81 7.60
C TRP A 27 -4.32 6.67 6.61
N ILE A 28 -5.31 6.36 5.78
CA ILE A 28 -5.30 5.25 4.83
C ILE A 28 -5.43 5.81 3.41
N PRO A 29 -4.49 5.56 2.49
CA PRO A 29 -4.67 5.95 1.09
C PRO A 29 -5.79 5.14 0.46
N ALA A 30 -6.70 5.80 -0.25
CA ALA A 30 -7.95 5.21 -0.74
C ALA A 30 -8.02 5.13 -2.26
N LEU A 31 -8.19 6.27 -2.94
CA LEU A 31 -8.32 6.34 -4.40
C LEU A 31 -7.47 7.48 -4.97
N PRO A 32 -7.01 7.37 -6.23
CA PRO A 32 -6.34 8.47 -6.90
C PRO A 32 -7.27 9.68 -7.05
N SER A 33 -6.69 10.88 -6.99
CA SER A 33 -7.43 12.13 -7.22
C SER A 33 -8.12 12.18 -8.58
N ASP A 34 -7.54 11.52 -9.60
CA ASP A 34 -8.07 11.45 -10.97
C ASP A 34 -9.42 10.72 -11.07
N GLU A 35 -9.77 9.92 -10.07
CA GLU A 35 -11.11 9.33 -9.99
C GLU A 35 -12.21 10.37 -9.73
N PHE A 36 -11.82 11.60 -9.34
CA PHE A 36 -12.70 12.73 -9.00
C PHE A 36 -12.27 14.01 -9.73
N PRO A 37 -12.35 14.04 -11.08
CA PRO A 37 -11.68 15.06 -11.89
C PRO A 37 -12.28 16.46 -11.75
N THR A 38 -13.56 16.58 -11.38
CA THR A 38 -14.27 17.85 -11.27
C THR A 38 -15.19 17.90 -10.05
N PRO A 39 -15.49 19.08 -9.51
CA PRO A 39 -16.61 19.24 -8.58
C PRO A 39 -17.89 18.61 -9.13
N ASP A 40 -18.70 18.04 -8.25
CA ASP A 40 -19.96 17.37 -8.55
C ASP A 40 -19.84 16.17 -9.52
N CYS A 41 -18.64 15.63 -9.77
CA CYS A 41 -18.49 14.39 -10.52
C CYS A 41 -19.22 13.23 -9.85
N PRO A 42 -19.54 12.14 -10.58
CA PRO A 42 -20.21 10.98 -10.02
C PRO A 42 -19.47 10.40 -8.83
N PRO A 43 -20.18 10.02 -7.75
CA PRO A 43 -19.56 9.41 -6.58
C PRO A 43 -18.96 8.04 -6.93
N LYS A 44 -17.98 7.60 -6.15
CA LYS A 44 -17.32 6.29 -6.28
C LYS A 44 -17.54 5.46 -5.02
N ARG A 45 -17.76 4.17 -5.20
CA ARG A 45 -17.67 3.23 -4.08
C ARG A 45 -16.22 3.00 -3.69
N MET A 46 -16.00 2.75 -2.42
CA MET A 46 -14.73 2.29 -1.88
C MET A 46 -14.99 1.30 -0.75
N MET A 47 -14.06 0.39 -0.54
CA MET A 47 -14.03 -0.49 0.63
C MET A 47 -12.68 -0.34 1.33
N LEU A 48 -12.70 -0.08 2.62
CA LEU A 48 -11.49 0.00 3.46
C LEU A 48 -11.75 -0.73 4.77
N LEU A 49 -10.89 -1.67 5.12
CA LEU A 49 -10.97 -2.45 6.36
C LEU A 49 -12.37 -3.09 6.58
N GLY A 50 -12.98 -3.59 5.50
CA GLY A 50 -14.33 -4.17 5.51
C GLY A 50 -15.48 -3.16 5.55
N GLU A 51 -15.21 -1.86 5.61
CA GLU A 51 -16.24 -0.82 5.60
C GLU A 51 -16.55 -0.34 4.19
N ARG A 52 -17.81 -0.27 3.85
CA ARG A 52 -18.29 0.23 2.55
C ARG A 52 -18.50 1.73 2.61
N LEU A 53 -17.77 2.45 1.76
CA LEU A 53 -17.77 3.90 1.67
C LEU A 53 -18.31 4.36 0.32
N VAL A 54 -18.82 5.59 0.29
CA VAL A 54 -19.02 6.36 -0.92
C VAL A 54 -18.17 7.62 -0.83
N MET A 55 -17.32 7.83 -1.83
CA MET A 55 -16.44 8.99 -1.94
C MET A 55 -16.91 9.92 -3.04
N PHE A 56 -16.78 11.23 -2.82
CA PHE A 56 -17.23 12.23 -3.78
C PHE A 56 -16.45 13.55 -3.61
N ARG A 57 -16.42 14.35 -4.67
CA ARG A 57 -15.90 15.72 -4.64
C ARG A 57 -17.07 16.68 -4.69
N ASP A 58 -17.29 17.45 -3.64
CA ASP A 58 -18.44 18.37 -3.55
C ASP A 58 -18.31 19.55 -4.51
N SER A 59 -19.36 20.39 -4.56
CA SER A 59 -19.44 21.60 -5.43
C SER A 59 -18.34 22.64 -5.14
N GLN A 60 -17.69 22.59 -3.97
CA GLN A 60 -16.56 23.42 -3.58
C GLN A 60 -15.20 22.77 -3.88
N GLY A 61 -15.20 21.60 -4.51
CA GLY A 61 -13.96 20.85 -4.82
C GLY A 61 -13.37 20.07 -3.65
N ARG A 62 -14.05 19.98 -2.51
CA ARG A 62 -13.57 19.28 -1.32
C ARG A 62 -13.90 17.80 -1.40
N MET A 63 -12.98 16.94 -0.96
CA MET A 63 -13.23 15.51 -0.88
C MET A 63 -14.03 15.13 0.35
N GLY A 64 -15.00 14.26 0.16
CA GLY A 64 -15.80 13.65 1.21
C GLY A 64 -15.86 12.12 1.09
N ALA A 65 -15.94 11.46 2.23
CA ALA A 65 -16.20 10.02 2.33
C ALA A 65 -17.29 9.79 3.37
N LEU A 66 -18.36 9.13 2.95
CA LEU A 66 -19.48 8.75 3.82
C LEU A 66 -19.59 7.22 3.88
N GLU A 67 -20.15 6.68 4.95
CA GLU A 67 -20.68 5.33 4.92
C GLU A 67 -21.66 5.20 3.75
N GLU A 68 -21.56 4.11 2.98
CA GLU A 68 -22.34 3.96 1.74
C GLU A 68 -23.85 4.04 1.97
N PHE A 69 -24.33 3.65 3.15
CA PHE A 69 -25.75 3.47 3.41
C PHE A 69 -26.38 4.69 4.07
N CYS A 70 -27.41 5.23 3.40
CA CYS A 70 -28.19 6.37 3.89
C CYS A 70 -28.81 6.05 5.26
N PRO A 71 -28.62 6.89 6.29
CA PRO A 71 -29.14 6.64 7.65
C PRO A 71 -30.67 6.62 7.73
N HIS A 72 -31.37 7.03 6.68
CA HIS A 72 -32.83 6.95 6.65
C HIS A 72 -33.33 5.50 6.62
N ARG A 73 -32.98 4.72 5.60
CA ARG A 73 -33.45 3.33 5.40
C ARG A 73 -32.45 2.46 4.63
N GLY A 74 -31.16 2.73 4.74
CA GLY A 74 -30.11 1.89 4.20
C GLY A 74 -29.95 1.88 2.68
N ALA A 75 -30.53 2.85 1.94
CA ALA A 75 -30.30 2.95 0.51
C ALA A 75 -28.85 3.37 0.23
N SER A 76 -28.24 2.79 -0.80
CA SER A 76 -26.87 3.14 -1.18
C SER A 76 -26.80 4.57 -1.72
N LEU A 77 -25.98 5.40 -1.10
CA LEU A 77 -25.71 6.78 -1.52
C LEU A 77 -24.92 6.84 -2.84
N TYR A 78 -24.34 5.73 -3.28
CA TYR A 78 -23.68 5.64 -4.59
C TYR A 78 -24.60 5.99 -5.76
N PHE A 79 -25.90 5.65 -5.67
CA PHE A 79 -26.90 6.01 -6.67
C PHE A 79 -27.40 7.44 -6.52
N GLY A 80 -26.85 8.16 -5.55
CA GLY A 80 -27.22 9.53 -5.25
C GLY A 80 -26.69 10.55 -6.26
N ARG A 81 -27.13 11.79 -6.10
CA ARG A 81 -26.67 12.94 -6.87
C ARG A 81 -25.69 13.76 -6.03
N ASN A 82 -24.52 13.98 -6.56
CA ASN A 82 -23.54 14.88 -6.00
C ASN A 82 -23.86 16.29 -6.54
N GLU A 83 -24.37 17.16 -5.70
CA GLU A 83 -24.89 18.48 -6.10
C GLU A 83 -25.00 19.44 -4.92
N GLU A 84 -24.81 20.73 -5.17
CA GLU A 84 -25.05 21.82 -4.20
C GLU A 84 -24.41 21.55 -2.82
N GLY A 85 -23.13 21.17 -2.82
CA GLY A 85 -22.32 21.00 -1.62
C GLY A 85 -22.55 19.70 -0.86
N GLY A 86 -23.20 18.69 -1.44
CA GLY A 86 -23.39 17.41 -0.79
C GLY A 86 -23.94 16.29 -1.65
N LEU A 87 -24.03 15.11 -1.08
CA LEU A 87 -24.52 13.90 -1.73
C LEU A 87 -25.98 13.67 -1.37
N ARG A 88 -26.88 13.72 -2.37
CA ARG A 88 -28.32 13.54 -2.21
C ARG A 88 -28.72 12.11 -2.50
N CYS A 89 -29.31 11.44 -1.52
CA CYS A 89 -29.84 10.08 -1.65
C CYS A 89 -30.94 10.01 -2.71
N ALA A 90 -30.83 9.09 -3.67
CA ALA A 90 -31.81 8.93 -4.73
C ALA A 90 -33.20 8.40 -4.26
N TYR A 91 -33.23 7.77 -3.06
CA TYR A 91 -34.46 7.12 -2.60
C TYR A 91 -35.52 8.11 -2.06
N HIS A 92 -35.07 9.03 -1.16
CA HIS A 92 -36.00 10.01 -0.55
C HIS A 92 -35.44 11.44 -0.52
N GLY A 93 -34.36 11.73 -1.23
CA GLY A 93 -33.81 13.07 -1.38
C GLY A 93 -33.03 13.62 -0.16
N TRP A 94 -32.80 12.82 0.87
CA TRP A 94 -31.98 13.27 2.02
C TRP A 94 -30.57 13.60 1.55
N LYS A 95 -30.07 14.77 1.92
CA LYS A 95 -28.76 15.26 1.45
C LYS A 95 -27.79 15.45 2.62
N PHE A 96 -26.55 15.04 2.40
CA PHE A 96 -25.49 15.10 3.40
C PHE A 96 -24.25 15.77 2.83
N ASP A 97 -23.60 16.64 3.59
CA ASP A 97 -22.32 17.23 3.24
C ASP A 97 -21.14 16.28 3.53
N ILE A 98 -19.91 16.74 3.24
CA ILE A 98 -18.67 15.96 3.45
C ILE A 98 -18.42 15.62 4.93
N THR A 99 -19.05 16.29 5.88
CA THR A 99 -18.95 16.00 7.32
C THR A 99 -20.07 15.07 7.81
N GLY A 100 -20.96 14.66 6.90
CA GLY A 100 -22.15 13.87 7.22
C GLY A 100 -23.31 14.69 7.79
N LYS A 101 -23.18 16.01 7.89
CA LYS A 101 -24.29 16.87 8.33
C LYS A 101 -25.43 16.76 7.32
N CYS A 102 -26.65 16.56 7.83
CA CYS A 102 -27.84 16.59 7.03
C CYS A 102 -28.12 18.04 6.54
N LEU A 103 -28.23 18.21 5.24
CA LEU A 103 -28.52 19.50 4.60
C LEU A 103 -29.97 19.64 4.20
N ASP A 104 -30.66 18.53 3.92
CA ASP A 104 -32.04 18.52 3.47
C ASP A 104 -32.73 17.18 3.70
N THR A 105 -34.03 17.22 4.05
CA THR A 105 -34.94 16.07 4.15
C THR A 105 -36.29 16.41 3.53
N PRO A 106 -36.40 16.43 2.17
CA PRO A 106 -37.55 16.94 1.45
C PRO A 106 -38.85 16.16 1.72
N THR A 107 -38.76 14.97 2.28
CA THR A 107 -39.92 14.15 2.68
C THR A 107 -40.48 14.52 4.05
N GLU A 108 -39.81 15.40 4.81
CA GLU A 108 -40.38 15.96 6.05
C GLU A 108 -41.17 17.23 5.77
N GLN A 109 -42.20 17.50 6.58
CA GLN A 109 -43.00 18.72 6.47
C GLN A 109 -42.13 19.97 6.63
N PRO A 110 -42.35 21.04 5.85
CA PRO A 110 -41.49 22.22 5.85
C PRO A 110 -41.22 22.81 7.24
N GLU A 111 -42.26 22.88 8.07
CA GLU A 111 -42.18 23.47 9.43
C GLU A 111 -41.30 22.66 10.40
N ARG A 112 -41.06 21.41 10.10
CA ARG A 112 -40.30 20.48 10.95
C ARG A 112 -38.92 20.16 10.38
N ARG A 113 -38.71 20.44 9.09
CA ARG A 113 -37.55 20.00 8.31
C ARG A 113 -36.19 20.39 8.92
N GLU A 114 -36.05 21.68 9.25
CA GLU A 114 -34.81 22.20 9.83
C GLU A 114 -34.46 21.50 11.16
N LYS A 115 -35.41 21.41 12.08
CA LYS A 115 -35.24 20.75 13.37
C LYS A 115 -34.98 19.25 13.20
N PHE A 116 -35.59 18.61 12.21
CA PHE A 116 -35.41 17.21 11.92
C PHE A 116 -34.00 16.96 11.37
N CYS A 117 -33.56 17.72 10.34
CA CYS A 117 -32.19 17.65 9.80
C CYS A 117 -31.12 17.83 10.86
N ALA A 118 -31.31 18.76 11.81
CA ALA A 118 -30.33 19.05 12.87
C ALA A 118 -30.01 17.84 13.75
N ASN A 119 -30.91 16.85 13.82
CA ASN A 119 -30.75 15.64 14.62
C ASN A 119 -30.25 14.43 13.80
N ILE A 120 -29.96 14.62 12.50
CA ILE A 120 -29.55 13.54 11.60
C ILE A 120 -28.13 13.78 11.12
N LYS A 121 -27.32 12.73 11.22
CA LYS A 121 -25.95 12.74 10.70
C LYS A 121 -25.67 11.41 9.99
N ALA A 122 -25.17 11.48 8.78
CA ALA A 122 -24.54 10.34 8.14
C ALA A 122 -23.16 10.13 8.74
N ARG A 123 -22.69 8.90 8.79
CA ARG A 123 -21.32 8.63 9.20
C ARG A 123 -20.37 9.12 8.11
N ALA A 124 -19.48 10.02 8.48
CA ALA A 124 -18.49 10.62 7.59
C ALA A 124 -17.09 10.39 8.09
N TYR A 125 -16.15 10.39 7.18
CA TYR A 125 -14.75 10.15 7.44
C TYR A 125 -13.92 11.31 6.88
N PRO A 126 -13.01 11.91 7.68
CA PRO A 126 -12.11 12.96 7.21
C PRO A 126 -11.31 12.49 6.01
N CYS A 127 -11.20 13.37 5.01
CA CYS A 127 -10.39 13.15 3.81
C CYS A 127 -9.25 14.18 3.76
N HIS A 128 -8.11 13.76 3.23
CA HIS A 128 -6.98 14.61 2.89
C HIS A 128 -6.48 14.25 1.49
N GLU A 129 -6.30 15.26 0.64
CA GLU A 129 -5.85 15.06 -0.74
C GLU A 129 -4.46 15.67 -0.91
N VAL A 130 -3.50 14.86 -1.35
CA VAL A 130 -2.13 15.30 -1.59
C VAL A 130 -1.49 14.42 -2.66
N ASN A 131 -0.70 15.03 -3.53
CA ASN A 131 0.15 14.34 -4.50
C ASN A 131 -0.57 13.19 -5.23
N HIS A 132 -1.69 13.56 -5.88
CA HIS A 132 -2.54 12.69 -6.71
C HIS A 132 -3.29 11.59 -5.95
N MET A 133 -3.34 11.64 -4.61
CA MET A 133 -3.97 10.61 -3.78
C MET A 133 -4.92 11.21 -2.75
N VAL A 134 -6.09 10.58 -2.59
CA VAL A 134 -7.03 10.87 -1.52
C VAL A 134 -6.82 9.87 -0.38
N TRP A 135 -6.59 10.37 0.81
CA TRP A 135 -6.44 9.62 2.05
C TRP A 135 -7.68 9.78 2.90
N VAL A 136 -8.05 8.74 3.64
CA VAL A 136 -9.23 8.71 4.51
C VAL A 136 -8.83 8.30 5.92
N TYR A 137 -9.40 8.94 6.93
CA TYR A 137 -9.22 8.56 8.33
C TYR A 137 -10.49 7.87 8.85
N LEU A 138 -10.38 6.58 9.21
CA LEU A 138 -11.49 5.76 9.70
C LEU A 138 -11.50 5.63 11.24
N GLY A 139 -10.60 6.32 11.92
CA GLY A 139 -10.36 6.12 13.33
C GLY A 139 -11.40 6.77 14.26
N PRO A 140 -11.26 6.50 15.55
CA PRO A 140 -12.27 6.88 16.56
C PRO A 140 -12.12 8.32 17.07
N ARG A 141 -11.04 9.03 16.74
CA ARG A 141 -10.77 10.39 17.25
C ARG A 141 -11.69 11.39 16.57
N ASP A 142 -12.24 12.35 17.33
CA ASP A 142 -13.02 13.46 16.78
C ASP A 142 -12.21 14.34 15.82
N ALA A 143 -10.92 14.59 16.15
CA ALA A 143 -9.95 15.16 15.24
C ALA A 143 -8.97 14.08 14.79
N PRO A 144 -8.73 13.91 13.48
CA PRO A 144 -7.75 12.94 12.99
C PRO A 144 -6.35 13.28 13.50
N PRO A 145 -5.45 12.27 13.58
CA PRO A 145 -4.06 12.53 13.91
C PRO A 145 -3.39 13.43 12.84
N PRO A 146 -2.22 14.01 13.13
CA PRO A 146 -1.45 14.72 12.12
C PRO A 146 -1.30 13.87 10.85
N PHE A 147 -1.35 14.53 9.68
CA PHE A 147 -1.19 13.81 8.41
C PHE A 147 0.27 13.33 8.26
N PRO A 148 0.52 12.07 7.84
CA PRO A 148 1.86 11.50 7.81
C PRO A 148 2.75 12.23 6.80
N ALA A 149 3.86 12.78 7.27
CA ALA A 149 4.83 13.49 6.46
C ALA A 149 5.80 12.52 5.78
N PHE A 150 5.30 11.49 5.07
CA PHE A 150 6.16 10.74 4.16
C PHE A 150 6.81 11.70 3.16
N GLU A 151 8.06 11.47 2.79
CA GLU A 151 8.72 12.36 1.82
C GLU A 151 7.87 12.53 0.55
N ILE A 152 7.25 11.46 0.06
CA ILE A 152 6.33 11.51 -1.07
C ILE A 152 5.15 12.48 -0.87
N ASN A 153 4.71 12.72 0.35
CA ASN A 153 3.62 13.63 0.69
C ASN A 153 4.07 15.08 0.85
N THR A 154 5.38 15.30 1.00
CA THR A 154 5.98 16.64 1.24
C THR A 154 6.64 17.23 0.00
N LEU A 155 6.90 16.42 -1.02
CA LEU A 155 7.45 16.89 -2.30
C LEU A 155 6.45 17.76 -3.06
N PRO A 156 6.94 18.69 -3.93
CA PRO A 156 6.09 19.42 -4.86
C PRO A 156 5.28 18.45 -5.74
N PRO A 157 4.03 18.79 -6.11
CA PRO A 157 3.17 17.86 -6.88
C PRO A 157 3.76 17.40 -8.21
N ASP A 158 4.53 18.24 -8.91
CA ASP A 158 5.19 17.91 -10.17
C ASP A 158 6.44 17.02 -9.98
N HIS A 159 6.90 16.85 -8.75
CA HIS A 159 7.96 15.91 -8.38
C HIS A 159 7.44 14.49 -8.08
N VAL A 160 6.13 14.29 -8.05
CA VAL A 160 5.49 13.02 -7.72
C VAL A 160 4.67 12.53 -8.89
N ALA A 161 4.94 11.33 -9.35
CA ALA A 161 4.15 10.69 -10.39
C ALA A 161 2.80 10.19 -9.85
N HIS A 162 1.81 10.02 -10.73
CA HIS A 162 0.52 9.45 -10.36
C HIS A 162 0.71 8.07 -9.73
N PRO A 163 -0.04 7.72 -8.67
CA PRO A 163 0.10 6.45 -8.00
C PRO A 163 -0.25 5.28 -8.94
N ARG A 164 0.52 4.22 -8.85
CA ARG A 164 0.22 2.97 -9.53
C ARG A 164 -0.50 2.06 -8.54
N ILE A 165 -1.64 1.53 -8.94
CA ILE A 165 -2.51 0.75 -8.07
C ILE A 165 -2.80 -0.60 -8.71
N MET A 166 -2.79 -1.63 -7.88
CA MET A 166 -3.13 -2.99 -8.27
C MET A 166 -3.94 -3.67 -7.17
N MET A 167 -5.03 -4.32 -7.56
CA MET A 167 -5.77 -5.20 -6.67
C MET A 167 -5.05 -6.52 -6.52
N GLU A 168 -4.94 -6.98 -5.29
CA GLU A 168 -4.38 -8.25 -4.90
C GLU A 168 -5.46 -9.08 -4.19
N GLU A 169 -5.75 -10.28 -4.72
CA GLU A 169 -6.80 -11.17 -4.21
C GLU A 169 -6.24 -12.06 -3.10
N ALA A 170 -5.65 -11.45 -2.08
CA ALA A 170 -5.10 -12.12 -0.90
C ALA A 170 -5.11 -11.20 0.31
N ASN A 171 -4.90 -11.79 1.48
CA ASN A 171 -4.75 -11.05 2.72
C ASN A 171 -3.56 -10.08 2.64
N TRP A 172 -3.76 -8.86 3.12
CA TRP A 172 -2.79 -7.78 3.10
C TRP A 172 -1.41 -8.16 3.64
N LEU A 173 -1.38 -9.00 4.68
CA LEU A 173 -0.13 -9.34 5.37
C LEU A 173 0.79 -10.18 4.48
N GLN A 174 0.26 -11.22 3.81
CA GLN A 174 1.10 -12.09 2.98
C GLN A 174 1.63 -11.36 1.73
N ASN A 175 0.88 -10.40 1.21
CA ASN A 175 1.34 -9.56 0.11
C ASN A 175 2.45 -8.60 0.57
N MET A 176 2.27 -7.94 1.73
CA MET A 176 3.30 -7.07 2.30
C MET A 176 4.57 -7.85 2.68
N GLU A 177 4.43 -9.07 3.19
CA GLU A 177 5.56 -9.93 3.52
C GLU A 177 6.41 -10.25 2.29
N GLY A 178 5.81 -10.32 1.09
CA GLY A 178 6.54 -10.44 -0.17
C GLY A 178 7.52 -9.28 -0.41
N ASP A 179 7.15 -8.05 -0.12
CA ASP A 179 8.05 -6.89 -0.21
C ASP A 179 9.18 -6.92 0.83
N LEU A 180 8.92 -7.48 1.99
CA LEU A 180 9.86 -7.57 3.10
C LEU A 180 10.82 -8.77 2.98
N ASP A 181 10.47 -9.74 2.15
CA ASP A 181 11.34 -10.87 1.83
C ASP A 181 12.34 -10.48 0.73
N SER A 182 13.62 -10.56 1.02
CA SER A 182 14.66 -10.32 0.01
C SER A 182 15.19 -11.63 -0.60
N ALA A 183 14.87 -12.77 -0.02
CA ALA A 183 15.41 -14.07 -0.46
C ALA A 183 14.68 -14.59 -1.72
N HIS A 184 13.37 -14.29 -1.86
CA HIS A 184 12.59 -14.73 -3.03
C HIS A 184 13.11 -14.17 -4.36
N LEU A 185 13.82 -13.03 -4.32
CA LEU A 185 14.42 -12.43 -5.54
C LEU A 185 15.35 -13.41 -6.27
N ASP A 186 16.03 -14.27 -5.52
CA ASP A 186 16.96 -15.25 -6.05
C ASP A 186 16.27 -16.43 -6.74
N TRP A 187 14.93 -16.51 -6.67
CA TRP A 187 14.11 -17.58 -7.22
C TRP A 187 12.97 -17.06 -8.10
N VAL A 188 12.00 -16.37 -7.54
CA VAL A 188 10.80 -15.92 -8.26
C VAL A 188 11.18 -15.01 -9.44
N HIS A 189 12.10 -14.07 -9.23
CA HIS A 189 12.54 -13.13 -10.27
C HIS A 189 13.82 -13.59 -10.99
N ARG A 190 14.24 -14.84 -10.76
CA ARG A 190 15.50 -15.35 -11.27
C ARG A 190 15.46 -15.55 -12.80
N ARG A 191 16.49 -15.06 -13.49
CA ARG A 191 16.85 -15.51 -14.84
C ARG A 191 17.58 -16.85 -14.75
N LEU A 192 17.38 -17.73 -15.74
CA LEU A 192 18.02 -19.07 -15.74
C LEU A 192 19.55 -18.97 -15.93
N HIS A 193 19.99 -18.02 -16.74
CA HIS A 193 21.41 -17.83 -17.06
C HIS A 193 21.80 -16.37 -16.93
N GLU A 194 23.08 -16.10 -16.66
CA GLU A 194 23.62 -14.74 -16.59
C GLU A 194 23.44 -13.99 -17.93
N ASP A 195 23.65 -14.69 -19.03
CA ASP A 195 23.59 -14.16 -20.39
C ASP A 195 22.16 -14.19 -20.98
N SER A 196 21.16 -14.63 -20.22
CA SER A 196 19.77 -14.58 -20.69
C SER A 196 19.41 -13.17 -21.14
N PRO A 197 18.69 -13.02 -22.27
CA PRO A 197 18.25 -11.71 -22.74
C PRO A 197 17.59 -10.91 -21.62
N LYS A 198 18.02 -9.66 -21.45
CA LYS A 198 17.35 -8.73 -20.55
C LYS A 198 16.11 -8.21 -21.25
N PRO A 199 14.96 -8.14 -20.57
CA PRO A 199 13.80 -7.50 -21.16
C PRO A 199 14.14 -6.05 -21.53
N GLU A 200 13.60 -5.58 -22.62
CA GLU A 200 13.82 -4.21 -23.10
C GLU A 200 13.27 -3.17 -22.09
N LYS A 201 12.24 -3.55 -21.36
CA LYS A 201 11.57 -2.71 -20.34
C LYS A 201 11.27 -3.50 -19.09
N GLY A 202 11.18 -2.81 -17.94
CA GLY A 202 10.78 -3.39 -16.66
C GLY A 202 11.93 -3.96 -15.84
N ILE A 203 11.58 -4.68 -14.77
CA ILE A 203 12.55 -5.33 -13.88
C ILE A 203 13.34 -6.36 -14.68
N ARG A 204 14.64 -6.14 -14.79
CA ARG A 204 15.56 -6.92 -15.64
C ARG A 204 15.80 -8.36 -15.16
N GLY A 205 14.96 -8.89 -14.27
CA GLY A 205 15.17 -10.17 -13.63
C GLY A 205 16.43 -10.17 -12.75
N PHE A 206 16.43 -10.99 -11.74
CA PHE A 206 17.53 -11.04 -10.78
C PHE A 206 18.53 -12.14 -11.14
N TRP A 207 19.80 -11.86 -10.99
CA TRP A 207 20.87 -12.86 -11.08
C TRP A 207 21.79 -12.76 -9.87
N ASN A 208 21.87 -13.84 -9.08
CA ASN A 208 22.77 -13.92 -7.95
C ASN A 208 24.08 -14.62 -8.40
N PRO A 209 25.17 -13.87 -8.56
CA PRO A 209 26.42 -14.41 -9.10
C PRO A 209 27.11 -15.42 -8.21
N THR A 210 26.80 -15.42 -6.91
CA THR A 210 27.44 -16.31 -5.94
C THR A 210 26.60 -17.52 -5.57
N GLY A 211 25.30 -17.52 -5.90
CA GLY A 211 24.34 -18.54 -5.51
C GLY A 211 24.09 -18.65 -4.00
N ARG A 212 24.63 -17.71 -3.21
CA ARG A 212 24.45 -17.67 -1.75
C ARG A 212 23.22 -16.84 -1.38
N PRO A 213 22.42 -17.27 -0.40
CA PRO A 213 21.29 -16.48 0.07
C PRO A 213 21.76 -15.15 0.68
N PRO A 214 20.91 -14.12 0.71
CA PRO A 214 21.23 -12.88 1.39
C PRO A 214 21.38 -13.09 2.91
N VAL A 215 22.28 -12.33 3.51
CA VAL A 215 22.38 -12.24 4.97
C VAL A 215 21.58 -11.03 5.42
N LEU A 216 20.59 -11.25 6.29
CA LEU A 216 19.73 -10.18 6.80
C LEU A 216 20.26 -9.66 8.14
N ASP A 217 20.35 -8.33 8.25
CA ASP A 217 20.58 -7.62 9.51
C ASP A 217 19.40 -6.65 9.73
N VAL A 218 18.55 -6.95 10.71
CA VAL A 218 17.28 -6.25 10.98
C VAL A 218 17.44 -5.30 12.15
N VAL A 219 16.98 -4.06 11.98
CA VAL A 219 17.03 -3.00 12.99
C VAL A 219 15.62 -2.49 13.26
N PRO A 220 15.06 -2.75 14.45
CA PRO A 220 13.82 -2.15 14.89
C PRO A 220 13.95 -0.63 15.07
N THR A 221 12.87 0.11 14.78
CA THR A 221 12.76 1.56 14.97
C THR A 221 11.46 1.91 15.69
N ASP A 222 11.28 3.19 16.00
CA ASP A 222 10.05 3.74 16.56
C ASP A 222 8.91 3.86 15.55
N TYR A 223 9.22 3.79 14.23
CA TYR A 223 8.23 3.79 13.15
C TYR A 223 7.97 2.41 12.55
N GLY A 224 8.71 1.38 12.94
CA GLY A 224 8.64 0.04 12.38
C GLY A 224 9.99 -0.68 12.42
N ALA A 225 10.57 -0.96 11.26
CA ALA A 225 11.89 -1.59 11.16
C ALA A 225 12.53 -1.35 9.78
N TYR A 226 13.84 -1.41 9.72
CA TYR A 226 14.55 -1.54 8.46
C TYR A 226 15.52 -2.72 8.51
N TYR A 227 15.92 -3.19 7.35
CA TYR A 227 16.91 -4.24 7.27
C TYR A 227 17.83 -4.05 6.07
N SER A 228 19.03 -4.60 6.18
CA SER A 228 19.91 -4.81 5.04
C SER A 228 19.86 -6.26 4.60
N ALA A 229 19.60 -6.50 3.33
CA ALA A 229 19.83 -7.79 2.68
C ALA A 229 21.17 -7.72 1.97
N LYS A 230 22.19 -8.28 2.62
CA LYS A 230 23.58 -8.28 2.16
C LYS A 230 23.84 -9.44 1.21
N ARG A 231 24.41 -9.14 0.03
CA ARG A 231 24.92 -10.11 -0.94
C ARG A 231 26.36 -9.81 -1.33
N MET A 232 27.13 -10.86 -1.57
CA MET A 232 28.49 -10.72 -2.10
C MET A 232 28.46 -10.50 -3.61
N LEU A 233 29.25 -9.55 -4.10
CA LEU A 233 29.45 -9.31 -5.53
C LEU A 233 30.66 -10.10 -6.05
N LYS A 234 30.77 -10.24 -7.39
CA LYS A 234 31.89 -10.94 -8.04
C LYS A 234 33.26 -10.33 -7.73
N ASP A 235 33.31 -9.03 -7.52
CA ASP A 235 34.54 -8.27 -7.22
C ASP A 235 34.94 -8.28 -5.74
N GLY A 236 34.24 -9.03 -4.92
CA GLY A 236 34.47 -9.15 -3.49
C GLY A 236 33.84 -8.06 -2.62
N ASN A 237 33.21 -7.05 -3.20
CA ASN A 237 32.43 -6.07 -2.44
C ASN A 237 31.09 -6.65 -1.97
N GLU A 238 30.46 -5.96 -1.02
CA GLU A 238 29.15 -6.28 -0.50
C GLU A 238 28.08 -5.35 -1.11
N TRP A 239 26.99 -5.93 -1.56
CA TRP A 239 25.78 -5.19 -1.94
C TRP A 239 24.77 -5.26 -0.82
N HIS A 240 24.40 -4.08 -0.30
CA HIS A 240 23.42 -3.91 0.75
C HIS A 240 22.13 -3.32 0.17
N ARG A 241 21.06 -4.11 0.15
CA ARG A 241 19.74 -3.67 -0.19
C ARG A 241 19.00 -3.34 1.10
N VAL A 242 18.80 -2.04 1.38
CA VAL A 242 18.20 -1.55 2.62
C VAL A 242 16.74 -1.19 2.36
N ASN A 243 15.82 -1.95 2.92
CA ASN A 243 14.38 -1.75 2.79
C ASN A 243 13.77 -1.39 4.14
N GLN A 244 12.59 -0.75 4.11
CA GLN A 244 11.88 -0.26 5.27
C GLN A 244 10.52 -0.94 5.41
N PHE A 245 10.09 -1.16 6.65
CA PHE A 245 8.70 -1.34 7.06
C PHE A 245 8.29 -0.15 7.92
N ILE A 246 7.14 0.44 7.64
CA ILE A 246 6.58 1.56 8.38
C ILE A 246 5.13 1.20 8.73
N PHE A 247 4.79 1.34 10.01
CA PHE A 247 3.43 1.06 10.47
C PHE A 247 2.37 1.83 9.68
N PRO A 248 1.18 1.23 9.43
CA PRO A 248 0.82 -0.15 9.76
C PRO A 248 1.06 -1.13 8.59
N PHE A 249 1.11 -0.67 7.35
CA PHE A 249 1.14 -1.50 6.14
C PHE A 249 1.98 -0.89 5.00
N HIS A 250 2.96 -0.06 5.35
CA HIS A 250 3.80 0.59 4.36
C HIS A 250 5.17 -0.07 4.26
N THR A 251 5.69 -0.13 3.04
CA THR A 251 7.06 -0.56 2.75
C THR A 251 7.76 0.47 1.87
N MET A 252 9.08 0.50 1.96
CA MET A 252 9.94 1.14 0.98
C MET A 252 10.97 0.12 0.52
N ILE A 253 10.95 -0.19 -0.77
CA ILE A 253 11.93 -1.08 -1.40
C ILE A 253 12.77 -0.28 -2.38
N THR A 254 14.08 -0.55 -2.38
CA THR A 254 14.98 0.20 -3.25
C THR A 254 14.85 -0.24 -4.71
N VAL A 255 14.92 0.73 -5.59
CA VAL A 255 14.93 0.58 -7.06
C VAL A 255 16.19 1.14 -7.70
N GLY A 256 17.07 1.76 -6.91
CA GLY A 256 18.46 2.04 -7.30
C GLY A 256 18.71 3.32 -8.12
N ASP A 257 17.78 4.29 -8.15
CA ASP A 257 17.89 5.45 -9.06
C ASP A 257 17.72 6.83 -8.41
N GLY A 258 17.69 6.86 -7.09
CA GLY A 258 17.46 8.09 -6.33
C GLY A 258 16.00 8.51 -6.21
N THR A 259 15.05 7.77 -6.79
CA THR A 259 13.63 7.99 -6.56
C THR A 259 13.24 7.57 -5.15
N VAL A 260 12.32 8.32 -4.56
CA VAL A 260 11.63 7.94 -3.34
C VAL A 260 10.41 7.14 -3.73
N ASN A 261 10.21 5.99 -3.08
CA ASN A 261 8.99 5.23 -3.26
C ASN A 261 8.33 4.93 -1.91
N LEU A 262 7.02 4.86 -1.93
CA LEU A 262 6.20 4.40 -0.83
C LEU A 262 5.21 3.39 -1.39
N ARG A 263 5.20 2.19 -0.82
CA ARG A 263 4.27 1.13 -1.17
C ARG A 263 3.35 0.90 0.02
N SER A 264 2.05 0.82 -0.24
CA SER A 264 1.03 0.65 0.79
C SER A 264 0.17 -0.55 0.45
N PHE A 265 0.12 -1.54 1.33
CA PHE A 265 -0.70 -2.75 1.19
C PHE A 265 -2.01 -2.54 1.96
N VAL A 266 -2.93 -1.82 1.34
CA VAL A 266 -4.16 -1.35 1.98
C VAL A 266 -5.23 -2.43 1.96
N PRO A 267 -5.65 -2.97 3.12
CA PRO A 267 -6.71 -3.97 3.15
C PRO A 267 -8.06 -3.38 2.75
N LEU A 268 -8.74 -3.99 1.79
CA LEU A 268 -10.16 -3.72 1.55
C LEU A 268 -11.01 -4.54 2.52
N ASP A 269 -10.70 -5.81 2.61
CA ASP A 269 -11.27 -6.79 3.54
C ASP A 269 -10.18 -7.82 3.93
N ASP A 270 -10.57 -8.95 4.50
CA ASP A 270 -9.63 -9.98 4.93
C ASP A 270 -8.96 -10.74 3.77
N ASP A 271 -9.58 -10.71 2.57
CA ASP A 271 -9.19 -11.49 1.39
C ASP A 271 -8.70 -10.64 0.20
N HIS A 272 -8.75 -9.30 0.32
CA HIS A 272 -8.35 -8.37 -0.74
C HIS A 272 -7.57 -7.20 -0.19
N ALA A 273 -6.47 -6.87 -0.86
CA ALA A 273 -5.69 -5.68 -0.58
C ALA A 273 -5.40 -4.89 -1.87
N MET A 274 -5.28 -3.58 -1.75
CA MET A 274 -4.73 -2.75 -2.81
C MET A 274 -3.24 -2.48 -2.54
N LEU A 275 -2.40 -2.85 -3.48
CA LEU A 275 -1.05 -2.32 -3.53
C LEU A 275 -1.08 -0.95 -4.21
N ILE A 276 -0.77 0.09 -3.45
CA ILE A 276 -0.63 1.46 -3.92
C ILE A 276 0.84 1.82 -3.90
N SER A 277 1.43 2.12 -5.06
CA SER A 277 2.84 2.46 -5.19
C SER A 277 3.00 3.89 -5.68
N HIS A 278 3.57 4.73 -4.83
CA HIS A 278 3.96 6.10 -5.15
C HIS A 278 5.43 6.16 -5.54
N ALA A 279 5.78 7.05 -6.48
CA ALA A 279 7.14 7.37 -6.83
C ALA A 279 7.31 8.88 -6.94
N GLY A 280 8.40 9.41 -6.40
CA GLY A 280 8.75 10.81 -6.46
C GLY A 280 10.25 11.01 -6.57
N HIS A 281 10.68 12.20 -7.01
CA HIS A 281 12.09 12.56 -7.07
C HIS A 281 12.35 13.82 -6.26
N PRO A 282 13.22 13.78 -5.24
CA PRO A 282 13.38 14.91 -4.32
C PRO A 282 13.98 16.16 -4.96
N ALA A 283 14.78 16.03 -6.02
CA ALA A 283 15.55 17.13 -6.59
C ALA A 283 14.98 17.69 -7.92
N ARG A 284 14.00 17.01 -8.55
CA ARG A 284 13.48 17.43 -9.87
C ARG A 284 12.07 16.90 -10.12
N PRO A 285 11.32 17.52 -11.05
CA PRO A 285 10.07 16.95 -11.53
C PRO A 285 10.22 15.52 -12.03
N LEU A 286 9.19 14.70 -11.81
CA LEU A 286 9.10 13.30 -12.23
C LEU A 286 7.81 13.05 -13.00
N SER A 287 7.93 12.76 -14.29
CA SER A 287 6.76 12.49 -15.14
C SER A 287 6.28 11.04 -15.04
N ASN A 288 4.99 10.82 -15.31
CA ASN A 288 4.43 9.47 -15.42
C ASN A 288 5.11 8.64 -16.52
N SER A 289 5.46 9.27 -17.65
CA SER A 289 6.17 8.59 -18.75
C SER A 289 7.55 8.09 -18.33
N GLU A 290 8.28 8.88 -17.55
CA GLU A 290 9.59 8.51 -17.02
C GLU A 290 9.50 7.33 -16.06
N VAL A 291 8.52 7.36 -15.14
CA VAL A 291 8.25 6.22 -14.25
C VAL A 291 7.87 4.97 -15.03
N MET A 292 7.07 5.13 -16.08
CA MET A 292 6.67 4.02 -16.97
C MET A 292 7.83 3.47 -17.78
N GLU A 293 8.74 4.32 -18.22
CA GLU A 293 9.95 3.89 -18.95
C GLU A 293 10.92 3.15 -18.05
N GLN A 294 11.11 3.63 -16.84
CA GLN A 294 12.09 3.10 -15.89
C GLN A 294 11.65 1.79 -15.23
N TYR A 295 10.41 1.76 -14.75
CA TYR A 295 9.87 0.59 -14.04
C TYR A 295 9.05 -0.32 -14.97
N GLY A 296 8.92 0.08 -16.22
CA GLY A 296 7.98 -0.50 -17.12
C GLY A 296 6.55 -0.24 -16.68
N ASP A 297 5.63 -0.66 -17.49
CA ASP A 297 4.23 -0.79 -17.08
C ASP A 297 4.10 -2.03 -16.17
N LEU A 298 4.68 -1.94 -14.97
CA LEU A 298 4.69 -3.03 -14.00
C LEU A 298 3.28 -3.57 -13.70
N PHE A 299 2.27 -2.78 -14.05
CA PHE A 299 0.87 -3.08 -13.79
C PHE A 299 0.04 -3.33 -15.06
N GLN A 300 0.45 -2.79 -16.22
CA GLN A 300 -0.28 -2.90 -17.49
C GLN A 300 0.35 -3.86 -18.50
N GLN A 301 1.64 -4.17 -18.43
CA GLN A 301 2.33 -5.03 -19.41
C GLN A 301 1.74 -6.44 -19.53
N VAL A 302 0.86 -6.82 -18.60
CA VAL A 302 0.20 -8.13 -18.61
C VAL A 302 -1.21 -8.05 -19.18
N GLY A 303 -1.44 -7.22 -20.17
CA GLY A 303 -2.70 -7.11 -20.88
C GLY A 303 -3.69 -6.11 -20.28
N GLY A 304 -3.27 -5.26 -19.34
CA GLY A 304 -4.07 -4.22 -18.72
C GLY A 304 -4.98 -4.73 -17.60
N PHE A 305 -5.97 -3.90 -17.24
CA PHE A 305 -6.97 -4.23 -16.23
C PHE A 305 -8.20 -4.90 -16.82
N ILE A 306 -8.92 -5.71 -16.03
CA ILE A 306 -10.27 -6.14 -16.37
C ILE A 306 -11.22 -4.94 -16.32
N GLU A 307 -12.36 -5.06 -16.98
CA GLU A 307 -13.42 -4.08 -16.84
C GLU A 307 -13.89 -4.08 -15.38
N ARG A 308 -13.78 -2.91 -14.74
CA ARG A 308 -14.21 -2.76 -13.34
C ARG A 308 -15.74 -2.75 -13.26
N THR A 309 -16.26 -3.35 -12.22
CA THR A 309 -17.66 -3.31 -11.85
C THR A 309 -17.90 -2.22 -10.80
N ASN A 310 -19.10 -2.20 -10.20
CA ASN A 310 -19.40 -1.35 -9.04
C ASN A 310 -18.93 -1.98 -7.70
N ASP A 311 -18.24 -3.11 -7.74
CA ASP A 311 -17.59 -3.70 -6.58
C ASP A 311 -16.14 -3.17 -6.49
N PRO A 312 -15.76 -2.46 -5.41
CA PRO A 312 -14.41 -1.94 -5.23
C PRO A 312 -13.31 -3.01 -5.34
N ARG A 313 -13.61 -4.27 -5.04
CA ARG A 313 -12.64 -5.38 -5.17
C ARG A 313 -12.27 -5.72 -6.61
N THR A 314 -12.97 -5.17 -7.59
CA THR A 314 -12.63 -5.30 -9.01
C THR A 314 -11.84 -4.12 -9.56
N TYR A 315 -11.66 -3.05 -8.75
CA TYR A 315 -10.90 -1.89 -9.19
C TYR A 315 -9.42 -2.26 -9.31
N PHE A 316 -8.79 -1.84 -10.40
CA PHE A 316 -7.37 -2.10 -10.65
C PHE A 316 -6.95 -3.58 -10.67
N MET A 317 -7.91 -4.49 -10.89
CA MET A 317 -7.61 -5.92 -11.06
C MET A 317 -7.02 -6.16 -12.44
N THR A 318 -5.85 -6.78 -12.49
CA THR A 318 -5.16 -7.07 -13.77
C THR A 318 -5.83 -8.23 -14.52
N LYS A 319 -5.70 -8.23 -15.86
CA LYS A 319 -6.16 -9.34 -16.70
C LYS A 319 -5.39 -10.63 -16.43
N ALA A 320 -4.09 -10.54 -16.17
CA ALA A 320 -3.33 -11.66 -15.68
C ALA A 320 -3.55 -11.81 -14.17
N ASN A 321 -4.17 -12.90 -13.76
CA ASN A 321 -4.55 -13.17 -12.38
C ASN A 321 -4.65 -14.68 -12.12
N LYS A 322 -5.07 -15.08 -10.93
CA LYS A 322 -5.18 -16.49 -10.53
C LYS A 322 -6.10 -17.36 -11.41
N ARG A 323 -7.02 -16.73 -12.18
CA ARG A 323 -7.97 -17.49 -13.05
C ARG A 323 -7.34 -17.93 -14.37
N ASN A 324 -6.17 -17.43 -14.72
CA ASN A 324 -5.42 -17.76 -15.94
C ASN A 324 -3.93 -18.00 -15.66
N ASP A 325 -3.61 -18.48 -14.46
CA ASP A 325 -2.25 -18.78 -14.00
C ASP A 325 -1.28 -17.63 -14.26
N TYR A 326 -1.75 -16.37 -14.15
CA TYR A 326 -0.97 -15.13 -14.34
C TYR A 326 -0.29 -15.05 -15.72
N GLY A 327 -0.88 -15.72 -16.72
CA GLY A 327 -0.30 -15.78 -18.07
C GLY A 327 0.99 -16.59 -18.13
N ARG A 328 1.17 -17.60 -17.28
CA ARG A 328 2.35 -18.46 -17.24
C ARG A 328 2.64 -19.08 -18.62
N ASP A 329 3.88 -18.97 -19.07
CA ASP A 329 4.41 -19.50 -20.31
C ASP A 329 5.51 -20.53 -20.01
N MET A 330 5.25 -21.79 -20.43
CA MET A 330 6.18 -22.90 -20.20
C MET A 330 7.47 -22.76 -21.03
N LYS A 331 7.43 -22.08 -22.18
CA LYS A 331 8.62 -21.80 -22.98
C LYS A 331 9.49 -20.77 -22.28
N LEU A 332 8.87 -19.69 -21.77
CA LEU A 332 9.56 -18.69 -20.98
C LEU A 332 10.23 -19.34 -19.74
N GLN A 333 9.53 -20.27 -19.07
CA GLN A 333 10.07 -21.00 -17.93
C GLN A 333 11.27 -21.89 -18.29
N SER A 334 11.24 -22.55 -19.44
CA SER A 334 12.33 -23.44 -19.85
C SER A 334 13.55 -22.72 -20.41
N GLU A 335 13.38 -21.51 -20.94
CA GLU A 335 14.43 -20.83 -21.69
C GLU A 335 15.02 -19.58 -20.99
N LEU A 336 14.22 -18.85 -20.20
CA LEU A 336 14.61 -17.51 -19.74
C LEU A 336 14.45 -17.26 -18.24
N MET A 337 13.32 -17.63 -17.65
CA MET A 337 12.93 -17.27 -16.30
C MET A 337 12.57 -18.49 -15.47
N PHE A 338 12.92 -18.48 -14.20
CA PHE A 338 12.66 -19.60 -13.30
C PHE A 338 11.16 -19.91 -13.14
N VAL A 339 10.31 -18.89 -13.05
CA VAL A 339 8.86 -19.07 -12.79
C VAL A 339 8.01 -19.10 -14.07
N GLY A 340 8.50 -18.64 -15.19
CA GLY A 340 7.77 -18.60 -16.47
C GLY A 340 6.61 -17.60 -16.53
N ILE A 341 6.48 -16.71 -15.57
CA ILE A 341 5.48 -15.63 -15.56
C ILE A 341 6.13 -14.39 -16.21
N PRO A 342 5.46 -13.78 -17.22
CA PRO A 342 6.05 -12.63 -17.92
C PRO A 342 6.37 -11.47 -17.00
N PHE A 343 7.43 -10.85 -17.26
CA PHE A 343 8.22 -9.79 -16.64
C PHE A 343 7.51 -8.72 -15.82
N VAL A 344 6.90 -9.06 -14.72
CA VAL A 344 6.51 -7.99 -13.81
C VAL A 344 6.73 -8.47 -12.40
N GLY A 345 7.69 -7.90 -11.69
CA GLY A 345 7.98 -8.31 -10.31
C GLY A 345 6.72 -8.60 -9.52
N ASN A 346 5.83 -7.63 -9.39
CA ASN A 346 4.58 -7.78 -8.65
C ASN A 346 3.64 -8.88 -9.19
N LEU A 347 3.61 -9.16 -10.49
CA LEU A 347 2.77 -10.23 -11.01
C LEU A 347 3.31 -11.60 -10.59
N GLN A 348 4.63 -11.75 -10.59
CA GLN A 348 5.29 -12.97 -10.13
C GLN A 348 5.08 -13.17 -8.62
N ASP A 349 5.15 -12.09 -7.84
CA ASP A 349 4.89 -12.10 -6.40
C ASP A 349 3.45 -12.50 -6.10
N ARG A 350 2.49 -11.91 -6.79
CA ARG A 350 1.07 -12.24 -6.67
C ARG A 350 0.79 -13.70 -6.98
N ALA A 351 1.43 -14.26 -8.01
CA ALA A 351 1.26 -15.66 -8.33
C ALA A 351 1.71 -16.59 -7.19
N MET A 352 2.61 -16.13 -6.33
CA MET A 352 3.00 -16.88 -5.14
C MET A 352 2.04 -16.61 -3.98
N THR A 353 1.75 -15.34 -3.69
CA THR A 353 1.03 -14.94 -2.48
C THR A 353 -0.49 -15.12 -2.57
N GLU A 354 -1.11 -14.88 -3.73
CA GLU A 354 -2.58 -14.97 -3.88
C GLU A 354 -3.13 -16.42 -3.83
N LEU A 355 -2.26 -17.42 -3.96
CA LEU A 355 -2.63 -18.82 -3.86
C LEU A 355 -2.34 -19.42 -2.48
N MET A 356 -1.80 -18.63 -1.55
CA MET A 356 -1.62 -19.02 -0.16
C MET A 356 -2.97 -18.92 0.58
N THR A 357 -3.62 -20.03 0.82
CA THR A 357 -4.93 -20.10 1.48
C THR A 357 -4.86 -20.88 2.79
N ASN A 358 -5.89 -20.77 3.62
CA ASN A 358 -6.12 -21.67 4.73
C ASN A 358 -6.97 -22.90 4.30
N ASP A 359 -7.22 -23.81 5.22
CA ASP A 359 -8.00 -25.04 4.95
C ASP A 359 -9.48 -24.75 4.60
N ALA A 360 -10.00 -23.57 4.93
CA ALA A 360 -11.33 -23.12 4.55
C ALA A 360 -11.38 -22.49 3.14
N GLY A 361 -10.22 -22.33 2.49
CA GLY A 361 -10.12 -21.70 1.17
C GLY A 361 -10.17 -20.18 1.20
N GLU A 362 -10.09 -19.54 2.39
CA GLU A 362 -9.93 -18.09 2.51
C GLU A 362 -8.54 -17.70 2.01
N ALA A 363 -8.39 -16.52 1.39
CA ALA A 363 -7.13 -16.00 0.88
C ALA A 363 -6.20 -15.48 2.01
N MET A 364 -6.18 -16.17 3.11
CA MET A 364 -5.42 -15.90 4.33
C MET A 364 -4.62 -17.15 4.72
N TYR A 365 -3.31 -17.08 4.60
CA TYR A 365 -2.45 -18.23 4.87
C TYR A 365 -2.48 -18.65 6.35
N ASP A 366 -2.52 -19.97 6.59
CA ASP A 366 -2.41 -20.55 7.94
C ASP A 366 -0.95 -20.62 8.41
N ARG A 367 -0.51 -19.58 9.11
CA ARG A 367 0.87 -19.44 9.60
C ARG A 367 1.22 -20.35 10.80
N THR A 368 0.27 -21.18 11.24
CA THR A 368 0.59 -22.25 12.20
C THR A 368 1.36 -23.41 11.57
N LYS A 369 1.37 -23.48 10.23
CA LYS A 369 2.01 -24.54 9.43
C LYS A 369 3.36 -24.12 8.83
N GLU A 370 3.80 -22.88 9.05
CA GLU A 370 5.03 -22.33 8.48
C GLU A 370 6.31 -22.93 9.09
N HIS A 371 7.36 -22.94 8.29
CA HIS A 371 8.72 -23.23 8.74
C HIS A 371 9.64 -22.09 8.32
N LEU A 372 9.87 -21.15 9.23
CA LEU A 372 10.67 -19.96 8.98
C LEU A 372 12.16 -20.24 9.18
N SER A 373 12.99 -19.56 8.40
CA SER A 373 14.44 -19.65 8.39
C SER A 373 15.10 -18.31 8.78
N ALA A 374 16.42 -18.24 8.76
CA ALA A 374 17.15 -17.00 9.03
C ALA A 374 16.86 -15.90 7.97
N SER A 375 16.48 -16.28 6.74
CA SER A 375 16.09 -15.31 5.70
C SER A 375 14.76 -14.61 5.97
N ASP A 376 13.96 -15.10 6.93
CA ASP A 376 12.66 -14.56 7.30
C ASP A 376 12.73 -13.61 8.53
N ALA A 377 13.94 -13.24 8.96
CA ALA A 377 14.14 -12.45 10.18
C ALA A 377 13.35 -11.12 10.19
N MET A 378 13.20 -10.47 9.03
CA MET A 378 12.41 -9.25 8.90
C MET A 378 10.93 -9.53 9.08
N ILE A 379 10.39 -10.56 8.46
CA ILE A 379 8.99 -11.01 8.58
C ILE A 379 8.66 -11.30 10.04
N VAL A 380 9.51 -12.07 10.74
CA VAL A 380 9.36 -12.37 12.17
C VAL A 380 9.31 -11.09 13.02
N THR A 381 10.20 -10.15 12.73
CA THR A 381 10.27 -8.87 13.45
C THR A 381 9.01 -8.04 13.26
N VAL A 382 8.56 -7.88 12.02
CA VAL A 382 7.36 -7.10 11.68
C VAL A 382 6.10 -7.71 12.28
N ARG A 383 5.91 -9.02 12.14
CA ARG A 383 4.75 -9.71 12.77
C ARG A 383 4.71 -9.48 14.27
N ARG A 384 5.85 -9.62 14.95
CA ARG A 384 5.94 -9.38 16.40
C ARG A 384 5.59 -7.95 16.77
N GLN A 385 6.06 -6.97 16.00
CA GLN A 385 5.73 -5.56 16.23
C GLN A 385 4.24 -5.28 16.02
N LEU A 386 3.63 -5.79 14.95
CA LEU A 386 2.21 -5.65 14.63
C LEU A 386 1.33 -6.29 15.71
N ILE A 387 1.62 -7.54 16.09
CA ILE A 387 0.86 -8.26 17.13
C ILE A 387 0.96 -7.52 18.46
N ASN A 388 2.15 -7.11 18.88
CA ASN A 388 2.35 -6.40 20.13
C ASN A 388 1.63 -5.04 20.15
N ALA A 389 1.68 -4.29 19.05
CA ALA A 389 1.00 -2.99 18.96
C ALA A 389 -0.52 -3.15 18.99
N ALA A 390 -1.07 -4.13 18.27
CA ALA A 390 -2.50 -4.40 18.27
C ALA A 390 -3.00 -4.90 19.64
N ALA A 391 -2.24 -5.78 20.31
CA ALA A 391 -2.55 -6.24 21.65
C ALA A 391 -2.53 -5.09 22.68
N LYS A 392 -1.50 -4.24 22.65
CA LYS A 392 -1.41 -3.08 23.56
C LYS A 392 -2.51 -2.05 23.32
N LEU A 393 -2.89 -1.81 22.07
CA LEU A 393 -4.04 -0.93 21.79
C LEU A 393 -5.33 -1.52 22.38
N ARG A 394 -5.58 -2.81 22.14
CA ARG A 394 -6.77 -3.51 22.64
C ARG A 394 -6.83 -3.55 24.17
N ASP A 395 -5.73 -3.91 24.83
CA ASP A 395 -5.70 -4.25 26.25
C ASP A 395 -5.42 -3.02 27.15
N GLU A 396 -4.65 -2.05 26.65
CA GLU A 396 -4.14 -0.91 27.43
C GLU A 396 -4.57 0.44 26.84
N GLY A 397 -5.15 0.48 25.63
CA GLY A 397 -5.44 1.73 24.91
C GLY A 397 -4.18 2.47 24.43
N THR A 398 -3.03 1.78 24.39
CA THR A 398 -1.77 2.39 23.98
C THR A 398 -1.83 2.77 22.49
N VAL A 399 -1.55 4.06 22.19
CA VAL A 399 -1.51 4.55 20.81
C VAL A 399 -0.39 3.83 20.03
N PRO A 400 -0.68 3.28 18.83
CA PRO A 400 0.33 2.59 18.05
C PRO A 400 1.46 3.51 17.54
N PRO A 401 2.60 2.94 17.12
CA PRO A 401 3.73 3.72 16.58
C PRO A 401 3.33 4.68 15.45
N ASN A 402 3.94 5.85 15.36
CA ASN A 402 3.77 6.87 14.31
C ASN A 402 2.39 7.51 14.15
N VAL A 403 1.40 7.19 14.97
CA VAL A 403 0.08 7.84 14.86
C VAL A 403 0.20 9.35 15.12
N ASP A 404 0.92 9.73 16.17
CA ASP A 404 1.10 11.12 16.58
C ASP A 404 2.50 11.71 16.25
N ASN A 405 3.44 10.86 15.83
CA ASN A 405 4.76 11.26 15.36
C ASN A 405 4.88 11.01 13.85
N VAL A 406 4.95 12.07 13.10
CA VAL A 406 4.84 12.03 11.62
C VAL A 406 6.14 12.38 10.88
N GLU A 407 7.30 12.45 11.56
CA GLU A 407 8.59 12.74 10.94
C GLU A 407 9.10 11.58 10.06
N LEU A 408 8.30 11.20 9.07
CA LEU A 408 8.59 10.12 8.13
C LEU A 408 9.26 10.60 6.84
N ASP A 409 9.40 11.92 6.65
CA ASP A 409 10.08 12.58 5.53
C ASP A 409 11.58 12.26 5.46
N ARG A 410 12.13 11.72 6.54
CA ARG A 410 13.55 11.34 6.67
C ARG A 410 13.81 9.86 6.44
N VAL A 411 12.76 9.06 6.17
CA VAL A 411 12.89 7.61 6.00
C VAL A 411 12.97 7.27 4.53
N ARG A 412 14.06 6.60 4.13
CA ARG A 412 14.28 6.12 2.75
C ARG A 412 14.80 4.68 2.71
N CYS A 413 14.52 3.98 1.63
CA CYS A 413 15.25 2.77 1.23
C CYS A 413 16.57 3.15 0.54
N ALA A 414 17.50 2.20 0.40
CA ALA A 414 18.78 2.42 -0.26
C ALA A 414 19.36 1.14 -0.87
N SER A 415 20.09 1.28 -2.00
CA SER A 415 20.87 0.23 -2.63
C SER A 415 22.32 0.66 -2.65
N LEU A 416 23.19 -0.01 -1.89
CA LEU A 416 24.50 0.50 -1.54
C LEU A 416 25.57 -0.58 -1.76
N ARG A 417 26.76 -0.15 -2.19
CA ARG A 417 27.91 -1.02 -2.38
C ARG A 417 29.05 -0.59 -1.45
N TYR A 418 29.56 -1.54 -0.68
CA TYR A 418 30.64 -1.31 0.29
C TYR A 418 31.73 -2.36 0.20
N PRO A 419 32.95 -2.05 0.66
CA PRO A 419 33.98 -3.05 0.91
C PRO A 419 33.50 -4.09 1.94
N PRO A 420 34.08 -5.31 1.93
CA PRO A 420 33.76 -6.33 2.92
C PRO A 420 33.95 -5.83 4.35
N ASN A 421 33.01 -6.21 5.23
CA ASN A 421 33.01 -5.87 6.66
C ASN A 421 32.91 -4.36 6.97
N ALA A 422 32.42 -3.55 6.04
CA ALA A 422 32.12 -2.14 6.32
C ALA A 422 30.99 -2.02 7.36
N ASP A 423 31.02 -0.97 8.20
CA ASP A 423 29.90 -0.63 9.06
C ASP A 423 28.77 -0.04 8.21
N TRP A 424 27.98 -0.92 7.62
CA TRP A 424 26.90 -0.53 6.72
C TRP A 424 25.83 0.35 7.41
N LYS A 425 25.63 0.20 8.74
CA LYS A 425 24.63 0.98 9.49
C LYS A 425 25.05 2.44 9.51
N ALA A 426 26.26 2.74 9.91
CA ALA A 426 26.78 4.09 9.92
C ALA A 426 26.90 4.67 8.50
N LEU A 427 27.45 3.90 7.55
CA LEU A 427 27.63 4.37 6.17
C LEU A 427 26.32 4.56 5.41
N SER A 428 25.28 3.78 5.71
CA SER A 428 23.98 3.92 5.06
C SER A 428 23.12 5.01 5.68
N GLU A 429 23.49 5.63 6.78
CA GLU A 429 22.63 6.58 7.50
C GLU A 429 22.24 7.78 6.62
N THR A 430 23.21 8.37 5.91
CA THR A 430 22.95 9.45 4.97
C THR A 430 22.04 9.04 3.81
N ALA A 431 22.15 7.79 3.34
CA ALA A 431 21.33 7.27 2.25
C ALA A 431 19.89 6.93 2.70
N ARG A 432 19.74 6.50 3.96
CA ARG A 432 18.45 6.11 4.56
C ARG A 432 17.65 7.28 5.10
N ARG A 433 18.29 8.45 5.25
CA ARG A 433 17.67 9.64 5.81
C ARG A 433 17.90 10.83 4.89
N VAL A 434 16.92 11.71 4.84
CA VAL A 434 17.11 13.04 4.25
C VAL A 434 17.79 13.91 5.28
N ILE A 435 19.03 14.29 5.03
CA ILE A 435 19.76 15.22 5.87
C ILE A 435 19.82 16.57 5.13
N PRO A 436 19.14 17.61 5.62
CA PRO A 436 19.13 18.91 4.98
C PRO A 436 20.55 19.43 4.71
N GLY A 437 20.83 19.82 3.47
CA GLY A 437 22.14 20.35 3.06
C GLY A 437 23.22 19.31 2.78
N GLN A 438 22.91 18.03 2.88
CA GLN A 438 23.82 16.97 2.44
C GLN A 438 23.39 16.37 1.09
N PRO A 439 24.35 16.01 0.21
CA PRO A 439 24.03 15.37 -1.06
C PRO A 439 23.35 14.00 -0.84
N SER A 440 22.46 13.63 -1.74
CA SER A 440 21.83 12.31 -1.73
C SER A 440 22.86 11.20 -2.01
N ALA A 441 22.55 9.97 -1.66
CA ALA A 441 23.41 8.82 -1.95
C ALA A 441 23.68 8.64 -3.46
N ALA A 442 22.75 9.06 -4.33
CA ALA A 442 22.92 9.08 -5.78
C ALA A 442 23.99 10.09 -6.21
N GLU A 443 23.98 11.28 -5.62
CA GLU A 443 24.95 12.35 -5.95
C GLU A 443 26.38 12.02 -5.51
N VAL A 444 26.55 11.17 -4.52
CA VAL A 444 27.88 10.70 -4.05
C VAL A 444 28.29 9.36 -4.65
N GLY A 445 27.52 8.80 -5.59
CA GLY A 445 27.88 7.59 -6.32
C GLY A 445 27.80 6.28 -5.49
N LEU A 446 27.07 6.27 -4.40
CA LEU A 446 26.92 5.10 -3.52
C LEU A 446 25.78 4.16 -3.92
N ILE A 447 24.96 4.53 -4.92
CA ILE A 447 23.84 3.71 -5.40
C ILE A 447 24.30 2.82 -6.56
N ILE A 448 23.89 1.52 -6.52
CA ILE A 448 24.11 0.53 -7.59
C ILE A 448 22.85 0.41 -8.45
#